data_ca3ff756c494b9b5a0e7bbee3461c4c0
#
_entry.id   ca3ff756c494b9b5a0e7bbee3461c4c0
#
_cell.length_a   1.000
_cell.length_b   1.000
_cell.length_c   1.000
_cell.angle_alpha   90.00
_cell.angle_beta   90.00
_cell.angle_gamma   90.00
#
_symmetry.space_group_name_H-M   'P 1'
#
loop_
_entity.id
_entity.type
_entity.pdbx_description
1 polymer ?
#
loop_
_entity_poly.entity_id
_entity_poly.type
_entity_poly.pdbx_seq_one_letter_code
_entity_poly.pdbx_strand_id
1 'polypeptide(L)'
;MQKRKWGAGIDNTNLIMDNDQTSAYQIGEDLEKWVGTGTDKPQIYTQLGGVNYGFNALPMTEVQNFPVGIYTKTVGTTTISADAAQAPSLSKLLLLDKLNGTVTDLMTTNYSFTSDAGTNNTRFTITAQRVPTGNEIIDMNVDANFAIANGKLMLQNIAPSTVVRIYDALGRLVVNKTANSSTMEIKLSAKGIYTV
;
A
#
# COMPACT_ATOMS: atom_id res chain seq x y z
N MET A 1 -32.37 -15.05 34.05
CA MET A 1 -31.78 -15.35 32.73
C MET A 1 -30.79 -14.23 32.39
N GLN A 2 -29.49 -14.42 32.70
CA GLN A 2 -28.48 -13.40 32.44
C GLN A 2 -28.14 -13.39 30.95
N LYS A 3 -28.42 -12.29 30.25
CA LYS A 3 -27.92 -12.04 28.90
C LYS A 3 -26.41 -11.80 29.00
N ARG A 4 -25.62 -12.77 28.58
CA ARG A 4 -24.18 -12.56 28.37
C ARG A 4 -24.02 -11.51 27.25
N LYS A 5 -23.52 -10.34 27.58
CA LYS A 5 -22.95 -9.41 26.59
C LYS A 5 -21.74 -10.11 25.98
N TRP A 6 -21.88 -10.61 24.78
CA TRP A 6 -20.72 -11.00 23.99
C TRP A 6 -20.01 -9.71 23.60
N GLY A 7 -18.72 -9.61 23.92
CA GLY A 7 -17.91 -8.48 23.49
C GLY A 7 -17.92 -8.35 21.97
N ALA A 8 -17.62 -7.15 21.47
CA ALA A 8 -17.47 -6.88 20.05
C ALA A 8 -16.58 -7.96 19.42
N GLY A 9 -17.09 -8.63 18.38
CA GLY A 9 -16.34 -9.69 17.70
C GLY A 9 -15.12 -9.08 17.02
N ILE A 10 -13.98 -9.77 17.09
CA ILE A 10 -12.76 -9.43 16.37
C ILE A 10 -12.49 -10.55 15.38
N ASP A 11 -12.06 -10.17 14.18
CA ASP A 11 -11.55 -11.06 13.14
C ASP A 11 -10.31 -10.45 12.51
N ASN A 12 -9.46 -11.26 11.90
CA ASN A 12 -8.24 -10.82 11.26
C ASN A 12 -8.01 -11.46 9.90
N THR A 13 -7.20 -10.81 9.11
CA THR A 13 -6.54 -11.36 7.93
C THR A 13 -5.05 -11.05 8.05
N ASN A 14 -4.21 -11.96 7.59
CA ASN A 14 -2.76 -11.82 7.66
C ASN A 14 -2.20 -11.61 6.26
N LEU A 15 -1.31 -10.66 6.15
CA LEU A 15 -0.58 -10.35 4.94
C LEU A 15 0.90 -10.62 5.21
N ILE A 16 1.48 -11.54 4.47
CA ILE A 16 2.90 -11.86 4.53
C ILE A 16 3.55 -11.33 3.26
N MET A 17 4.62 -10.57 3.39
CA MET A 17 5.38 -10.03 2.26
C MET A 17 6.83 -10.46 2.36
N ASP A 18 7.27 -11.28 1.42
CA ASP A 18 8.63 -11.80 1.34
C ASP A 18 9.11 -11.84 -0.11
N ASN A 19 10.45 -11.78 -0.32
CA ASN A 19 11.04 -11.81 -1.65
C ASN A 19 10.86 -13.17 -2.35
N ASP A 20 10.69 -14.25 -1.58
CA ASP A 20 10.55 -15.61 -2.09
C ASP A 20 9.09 -15.95 -2.43
N GLN A 21 8.14 -15.03 -2.18
CA GLN A 21 6.73 -15.21 -2.45
C GLN A 21 6.37 -14.84 -3.89
N THR A 22 5.23 -15.34 -4.37
CA THR A 22 4.68 -15.02 -5.69
C THR A 22 3.26 -14.45 -5.55
N SER A 23 2.75 -13.80 -6.59
CA SER A 23 1.35 -13.34 -6.65
C SER A 23 0.36 -14.47 -6.98
N ALA A 24 0.84 -15.70 -7.23
CA ALA A 24 0.00 -16.86 -7.48
C ALA A 24 -0.28 -17.60 -6.17
N TYR A 25 -1.44 -18.23 -6.07
CA TYR A 25 -1.80 -19.06 -4.90
C TYR A 25 -0.75 -20.14 -4.64
N GLN A 26 -0.25 -20.21 -3.41
CA GLN A 26 0.75 -21.17 -2.96
C GLN A 26 0.22 -22.02 -1.82
N ILE A 27 0.16 -23.34 -2.04
CA ILE A 27 -0.25 -24.29 -1.01
C ILE A 27 0.76 -24.28 0.15
N GLY A 28 0.23 -24.08 1.37
CA GLY A 28 1.03 -24.04 2.59
C GLY A 28 1.42 -22.62 3.03
N GLU A 29 1.24 -21.62 2.20
CA GLU A 29 1.55 -20.22 2.49
C GLU A 29 0.31 -19.34 2.42
N ASP A 30 -0.60 -19.62 1.49
CA ASP A 30 -1.89 -18.96 1.36
C ASP A 30 -2.99 -19.79 2.00
N LEU A 31 -3.92 -19.11 2.65
CA LEU A 31 -5.11 -19.75 3.24
C LEU A 31 -6.37 -19.00 2.80
N GLU A 32 -7.19 -19.70 2.02
CA GLU A 32 -8.50 -19.18 1.67
C GLU A 32 -9.38 -18.95 2.91
N LYS A 33 -10.14 -17.87 2.89
CA LYS A 33 -11.09 -17.56 3.95
C LYS A 33 -12.52 -17.79 3.48
N TRP A 34 -13.18 -18.69 4.15
CA TRP A 34 -14.61 -18.91 3.92
C TRP A 34 -15.41 -17.89 4.74
N VAL A 35 -16.06 -16.99 4.05
CA VAL A 35 -16.90 -15.96 4.66
C VAL A 35 -18.25 -16.56 5.04
N GLY A 36 -18.45 -16.76 6.34
CA GLY A 36 -19.67 -17.34 6.87
C GLY A 36 -20.74 -16.29 7.20
N THR A 37 -21.90 -16.39 6.56
CA THR A 37 -23.03 -15.46 6.81
C THR A 37 -23.81 -15.77 8.08
N GLY A 38 -23.54 -16.93 8.70
CA GLY A 38 -24.21 -17.37 9.94
C GLY A 38 -23.58 -16.87 11.24
N THR A 39 -22.48 -16.16 11.19
CA THR A 39 -21.78 -15.65 12.38
C THR A 39 -22.19 -14.23 12.73
N ASP A 40 -22.21 -13.93 14.04
CA ASP A 40 -22.41 -12.55 14.53
C ASP A 40 -21.13 -11.73 14.57
N LYS A 41 -19.97 -12.38 14.27
CA LYS A 41 -18.68 -11.70 14.23
C LYS A 41 -18.48 -11.00 12.89
N PRO A 42 -17.93 -9.78 12.88
CA PRO A 42 -17.44 -9.19 11.65
C PRO A 42 -16.33 -10.06 11.06
N GLN A 43 -16.17 -10.03 9.77
CA GLN A 43 -15.09 -10.75 9.09
C GLN A 43 -14.37 -9.79 8.14
N ILE A 44 -13.03 -9.93 8.09
CA ILE A 44 -12.15 -9.17 7.20
C ILE A 44 -11.25 -10.14 6.43
N TYR A 45 -10.99 -9.86 5.17
CA TYR A 45 -10.15 -10.68 4.30
C TYR A 45 -9.54 -9.84 3.19
N THR A 46 -8.38 -10.23 2.70
CA THR A 46 -7.81 -9.72 1.47
C THR A 46 -8.38 -10.48 0.27
N GLN A 47 -8.37 -9.86 -0.90
CA GLN A 47 -8.86 -10.47 -2.14
C GLN A 47 -7.79 -10.43 -3.23
N LEU A 48 -7.59 -11.56 -3.91
CA LEU A 48 -6.73 -11.66 -5.07
C LEU A 48 -7.31 -12.70 -6.03
N GLY A 49 -7.40 -12.36 -7.32
CA GLY A 49 -7.91 -13.27 -8.34
C GLY A 49 -9.33 -13.78 -8.11
N GLY A 50 -10.17 -13.05 -7.34
CA GLY A 50 -11.54 -13.48 -7.00
C GLY A 50 -11.62 -14.41 -5.79
N VAL A 51 -10.52 -14.71 -5.13
CA VAL A 51 -10.44 -15.53 -3.92
C VAL A 51 -10.28 -14.64 -2.69
N ASN A 52 -10.93 -15.01 -1.59
CA ASN A 52 -10.79 -14.34 -0.29
C ASN A 52 -9.74 -15.06 0.54
N TYR A 53 -8.83 -14.30 1.17
CA TYR A 53 -7.73 -14.86 1.94
C TYR A 53 -7.77 -14.44 3.40
N GLY A 54 -7.58 -15.41 4.28
CA GLY A 54 -7.26 -15.20 5.70
C GLY A 54 -5.75 -15.07 5.95
N PHE A 55 -4.95 -15.74 5.11
CA PHE A 55 -3.51 -15.54 4.92
C PHE A 55 -3.23 -15.35 3.45
N ASN A 56 -2.48 -14.31 3.11
CA ASN A 56 -2.10 -13.98 1.76
C ASN A 56 -0.60 -13.67 1.73
N ALA A 57 0.17 -14.52 1.09
CA ALA A 57 1.62 -14.37 0.93
C ALA A 57 1.90 -13.73 -0.43
N LEU A 58 2.65 -12.63 -0.44
CA LEU A 58 2.87 -11.81 -1.62
C LEU A 58 4.35 -11.45 -1.78
N PRO A 59 4.82 -11.24 -3.00
CA PRO A 59 6.19 -10.81 -3.23
C PRO A 59 6.41 -9.42 -2.63
N MET A 60 7.57 -9.25 -2.00
CA MET A 60 7.93 -8.00 -1.34
C MET A 60 8.31 -6.88 -2.31
N THR A 61 8.60 -7.22 -3.56
CA THR A 61 9.09 -6.29 -4.58
C THR A 61 8.01 -5.39 -5.18
N GLU A 62 6.76 -5.74 -4.98
CA GLU A 62 5.65 -5.00 -5.59
C GLU A 62 4.93 -4.14 -4.54
N VAL A 63 4.73 -2.86 -4.84
CA VAL A 63 3.73 -2.03 -4.14
C VAL A 63 2.39 -2.53 -4.61
N GLN A 64 1.73 -3.33 -3.80
CA GLN A 64 0.47 -3.92 -4.21
C GLN A 64 -0.71 -3.21 -3.56
N ASN A 65 -1.70 -2.95 -4.39
CA ASN A 65 -3.02 -2.55 -3.95
C ASN A 65 -3.89 -3.79 -3.83
N PHE A 66 -4.24 -4.19 -2.60
CA PHE A 66 -5.15 -5.33 -2.42
C PHE A 66 -6.55 -4.83 -2.10
N PRO A 67 -7.58 -5.33 -2.79
CA PRO A 67 -8.93 -5.19 -2.30
C PRO A 67 -9.08 -5.88 -0.94
N VAL A 68 -9.80 -5.22 -0.04
CA VAL A 68 -10.17 -5.77 1.26
C VAL A 68 -11.68 -5.92 1.30
N GLY A 69 -12.12 -7.15 1.53
CA GLY A 69 -13.50 -7.47 1.77
C GLY A 69 -13.81 -7.49 3.27
N ILE A 70 -15.03 -7.09 3.59
CA ILE A 70 -15.60 -7.19 4.92
C ILE A 70 -16.97 -7.85 4.87
N TYR A 71 -17.32 -8.54 5.95
CA TYR A 71 -18.69 -8.98 6.22
C TYR A 71 -19.11 -8.53 7.61
N THR A 72 -20.30 -7.98 7.73
CA THR A 72 -20.93 -7.67 9.02
C THR A 72 -22.37 -8.13 9.00
N LYS A 73 -22.84 -8.74 10.09
CA LYS A 73 -24.22 -9.26 10.16
C LYS A 73 -25.26 -8.15 10.29
N THR A 74 -24.88 -7.04 10.94
CA THR A 74 -25.77 -5.93 11.24
C THR A 74 -25.08 -4.61 10.90
N VAL A 75 -25.88 -3.60 10.61
CA VAL A 75 -25.40 -2.21 10.50
C VAL A 75 -24.82 -1.78 11.84
N GLY A 76 -23.65 -1.12 11.81
CA GLY A 76 -23.01 -0.63 13.03
C GLY A 76 -21.63 -0.06 12.80
N THR A 77 -21.02 0.44 13.87
CA THR A 77 -19.66 0.94 13.84
C THR A 77 -18.67 -0.23 13.77
N THR A 78 -17.82 -0.20 12.78
CA THR A 78 -16.74 -1.17 12.56
C THR A 78 -15.41 -0.42 12.51
N THR A 79 -14.37 -1.02 13.07
CA THR A 79 -13.01 -0.44 13.05
C THR A 79 -12.05 -1.39 12.38
N ILE A 80 -11.27 -0.88 11.43
CA ILE A 80 -10.13 -1.57 10.82
C ILE A 80 -8.85 -1.02 11.47
N SER A 81 -8.00 -1.93 11.92
CA SER A 81 -6.69 -1.63 12.49
C SER A 81 -5.65 -2.59 11.94
N ALA A 82 -4.39 -2.23 12.00
CA ALA A 82 -3.28 -3.12 11.68
C ALA A 82 -2.38 -3.33 12.90
N ASP A 83 -1.85 -4.55 13.03
CA ASP A 83 -0.71 -4.84 13.89
C ASP A 83 0.50 -5.07 12.98
N ALA A 84 1.33 -4.04 12.87
CA ALA A 84 2.51 -4.03 12.03
C ALA A 84 3.82 -4.23 12.81
N ALA A 85 3.73 -4.66 14.07
CA ALA A 85 4.91 -4.87 14.93
C ALA A 85 5.90 -5.89 14.34
N GLN A 86 5.40 -6.82 13.50
CA GLN A 86 6.21 -7.83 12.84
C GLN A 86 6.56 -7.48 11.38
N ALA A 87 6.31 -6.25 10.94
CA ALA A 87 6.59 -5.78 9.59
C ALA A 87 7.57 -4.59 9.58
N PRO A 88 8.81 -4.76 10.06
CA PRO A 88 9.77 -3.64 10.18
C PRO A 88 10.18 -3.04 8.84
N SER A 89 9.94 -3.75 7.75
CA SER A 89 10.21 -3.27 6.39
C SER A 89 9.10 -2.39 5.82
N LEU A 90 7.93 -2.29 6.47
CA LEU A 90 6.87 -1.39 6.05
C LEU A 90 7.10 0.03 6.58
N SER A 91 6.97 1.02 5.71
CA SER A 91 6.95 2.44 6.08
C SER A 91 5.53 2.97 6.23
N LYS A 92 4.58 2.43 5.46
CA LYS A 92 3.16 2.81 5.51
C LYS A 92 2.27 1.65 5.13
N LEU A 93 1.07 1.64 5.70
CA LEU A 93 -0.01 0.74 5.33
C LEU A 93 -1.29 1.59 5.14
N LEU A 94 -1.53 2.01 3.91
CA LEU A 94 -2.60 2.95 3.58
C LEU A 94 -3.89 2.21 3.28
N LEU A 95 -4.94 2.53 4.02
CA LEU A 95 -6.32 2.10 3.74
C LEU A 95 -7.04 3.21 2.99
N LEU A 96 -7.51 2.93 1.79
CA LEU A 96 -8.42 3.80 1.03
C LEU A 96 -9.86 3.32 1.24
N ASP A 97 -10.72 4.17 1.77
CA ASP A 97 -12.19 4.01 1.72
C ASP A 97 -12.72 4.69 0.44
N LYS A 98 -13.07 3.89 -0.55
CA LYS A 98 -13.54 4.39 -1.86
C LYS A 98 -14.92 5.07 -1.79
N LEU A 99 -15.68 4.85 -0.70
CA LEU A 99 -16.99 5.46 -0.54
C LEU A 99 -16.90 6.97 -0.33
N ASN A 100 -15.87 7.42 0.41
CA ASN A 100 -15.71 8.83 0.78
C ASN A 100 -14.33 9.40 0.37
N GLY A 101 -13.46 8.59 -0.24
CA GLY A 101 -12.12 8.99 -0.66
C GLY A 101 -11.11 9.16 0.47
N THR A 102 -11.44 8.74 1.70
CA THR A 102 -10.54 8.89 2.85
C THR A 102 -9.38 7.90 2.76
N VAL A 103 -8.16 8.39 2.95
CA VAL A 103 -6.95 7.59 3.07
C VAL A 103 -6.46 7.66 4.51
N THR A 104 -6.24 6.50 5.13
CA THR A 104 -5.75 6.38 6.51
C THR A 104 -4.51 5.51 6.56
N ASP A 105 -3.45 5.99 7.21
CA ASP A 105 -2.26 5.18 7.48
C ASP A 105 -2.50 4.32 8.72
N LEU A 106 -2.77 3.03 8.51
CA LEU A 106 -3.05 2.07 9.58
C LEU A 106 -1.84 1.77 10.47
N MET A 107 -0.61 2.17 10.08
CA MET A 107 0.57 2.10 10.95
C MET A 107 0.47 3.06 12.13
N THR A 108 -0.32 4.12 12.01
CA THR A 108 -0.41 5.20 13.00
C THR A 108 -1.80 5.38 13.59
N THR A 109 -2.85 5.02 12.85
CA THR A 109 -4.23 5.35 13.24
C THR A 109 -5.20 4.26 12.78
N ASN A 110 -6.15 3.90 13.64
CA ASN A 110 -7.24 3.01 13.28
C ASN A 110 -8.30 3.75 12.45
N TYR A 111 -8.97 3.05 11.55
CA TYR A 111 -10.06 3.58 10.75
C TYR A 111 -11.40 3.06 11.23
N SER A 112 -12.30 3.96 11.66
CA SER A 112 -13.65 3.63 12.10
C SER A 112 -14.70 4.17 11.12
N PHE A 113 -15.69 3.36 10.80
CA PHE A 113 -16.75 3.70 9.85
C PHE A 113 -18.05 2.99 10.21
N THR A 114 -19.15 3.45 9.64
CA THR A 114 -20.41 2.70 9.70
C THR A 114 -20.42 1.67 8.58
N SER A 115 -20.58 0.40 8.94
CA SER A 115 -20.78 -0.70 8.00
C SER A 115 -22.27 -0.96 7.76
N ASP A 116 -22.62 -1.30 6.54
CA ASP A 116 -23.90 -1.91 6.21
C ASP A 116 -23.86 -3.41 6.54
N ALA A 117 -25.03 -4.01 6.74
CA ALA A 117 -25.12 -5.46 6.89
C ALA A 117 -24.83 -6.17 5.57
N GLY A 118 -24.16 -7.32 5.66
CA GLY A 118 -23.77 -8.13 4.51
C GLY A 118 -22.31 -8.01 4.13
N THR A 119 -21.99 -8.48 2.92
CA THR A 119 -20.64 -8.50 2.36
C THR A 119 -20.39 -7.25 1.54
N ASN A 120 -19.22 -6.63 1.73
CA ASN A 120 -18.75 -5.54 0.91
C ASN A 120 -17.31 -5.81 0.44
N ASN A 121 -17.14 -6.04 -0.85
CA ASN A 121 -15.89 -6.43 -1.50
C ASN A 121 -15.23 -5.31 -2.32
N THR A 122 -15.85 -4.14 -2.37
CA THR A 122 -15.42 -3.09 -3.30
C THR A 122 -15.03 -1.79 -2.64
N ARG A 123 -15.40 -1.60 -1.35
CA ARG A 123 -15.22 -0.34 -0.64
C ARG A 123 -13.78 -0.05 -0.29
N PHE A 124 -13.03 -1.06 0.13
CA PHE A 124 -11.70 -0.84 0.71
C PHE A 124 -10.58 -1.38 -0.17
N THR A 125 -9.47 -0.66 -0.16
CA THR A 125 -8.21 -1.09 -0.75
C THR A 125 -7.08 -0.76 0.21
N ILE A 126 -6.15 -1.69 0.39
CA ILE A 126 -4.91 -1.48 1.15
C ILE A 126 -3.75 -1.33 0.17
N THR A 127 -2.89 -0.36 0.43
CA THR A 127 -1.58 -0.17 -0.22
C THR A 127 -0.50 -0.31 0.84
N ALA A 128 0.39 -1.28 0.69
CA ALA A 128 1.57 -1.42 1.53
C ALA A 128 2.76 -0.71 0.87
N GLN A 129 3.49 0.10 1.63
CA GLN A 129 4.71 0.78 1.20
C GLN A 129 5.88 0.32 2.07
N ARG A 130 6.99 -0.02 1.43
CA ARG A 130 8.22 -0.44 2.13
C ARG A 130 9.07 0.75 2.55
N VAL A 131 9.89 0.52 3.57
CA VAL A 131 11.04 1.39 3.83
C VAL A 131 12.02 1.23 2.66
N PRO A 132 12.39 2.31 1.96
CA PRO A 132 13.36 2.20 0.87
C PRO A 132 14.69 1.66 1.40
N THR A 133 15.10 0.50 0.94
CA THR A 133 16.44 -0.03 1.19
C THR A 133 17.36 0.50 0.09
N GLY A 134 17.81 1.72 0.23
CA GLY A 134 18.96 2.37 -0.47
C GLY A 134 19.08 2.29 -1.99
N ASN A 135 18.49 1.33 -2.68
CA ASN A 135 18.65 1.11 -4.12
C ASN A 135 17.34 0.73 -4.86
N GLU A 136 16.21 0.75 -4.20
CA GLU A 136 14.94 0.47 -4.88
C GLU A 136 14.35 1.78 -5.41
N ILE A 137 14.18 1.85 -6.72
CA ILE A 137 13.31 2.83 -7.35
C ILE A 137 11.91 2.48 -6.84
N ILE A 138 11.40 3.25 -5.87
CA ILE A 138 9.98 3.20 -5.56
C ILE A 138 9.29 3.78 -6.80
N ASP A 139 8.81 2.89 -7.65
CA ASP A 139 7.90 3.26 -8.73
C ASP A 139 6.56 3.66 -8.08
N MET A 140 6.55 4.83 -7.52
CA MET A 140 5.34 5.52 -7.12
C MET A 140 4.69 6.01 -8.40
N ASN A 141 4.18 5.11 -9.24
CA ASN A 141 3.33 5.41 -10.42
C ASN A 141 3.39 6.90 -10.86
N VAL A 142 4.62 7.40 -10.91
CA VAL A 142 4.94 8.71 -11.44
C VAL A 142 5.29 8.37 -12.87
N ASP A 143 4.39 8.62 -13.78
CA ASP A 143 4.67 8.63 -15.22
C ASP A 143 5.75 9.70 -15.56
N ALA A 144 6.71 9.89 -14.66
CA ALA A 144 7.81 10.81 -14.84
C ALA A 144 8.68 10.29 -15.97
N ASN A 145 8.61 10.94 -17.09
CA ASN A 145 9.48 10.68 -18.21
C ASN A 145 10.75 11.54 -18.06
N PHE A 146 11.89 10.93 -18.31
CA PHE A 146 13.14 11.69 -18.37
C PHE A 146 13.89 11.40 -19.67
N ALA A 147 14.53 12.42 -20.18
CA ALA A 147 15.38 12.35 -21.36
C ALA A 147 16.63 13.21 -21.15
N ILE A 148 17.75 12.80 -21.74
CA ILE A 148 18.95 13.60 -21.80
C ILE A 148 19.13 14.10 -23.24
N ALA A 149 19.11 15.41 -23.42
CA ALA A 149 19.37 16.05 -24.69
C ALA A 149 20.28 17.27 -24.50
N ASN A 150 21.30 17.38 -25.33
CA ASN A 150 22.21 18.54 -25.35
C ASN A 150 22.86 18.86 -23.98
N GLY A 151 23.18 17.84 -23.18
CA GLY A 151 23.79 18.01 -21.85
C GLY A 151 22.81 18.48 -20.77
N LYS A 152 21.52 18.38 -21.02
CA LYS A 152 20.47 18.71 -20.08
C LYS A 152 19.62 17.48 -19.79
N LEU A 153 19.27 17.30 -18.52
CA LEU A 153 18.25 16.37 -18.09
C LEU A 153 16.89 17.06 -18.17
N MET A 154 16.00 16.49 -18.93
CA MET A 154 14.61 16.95 -19.06
C MET A 154 13.73 15.96 -18.29
N LEU A 155 12.99 16.45 -17.32
CA LEU A 155 11.99 15.72 -16.56
C LEU A 155 10.61 16.21 -16.99
N GLN A 156 9.70 15.28 -17.22
CA GLN A 156 8.31 15.56 -17.60
C GLN A 156 7.37 14.73 -16.72
N ASN A 157 6.17 15.23 -16.55
CA ASN A 157 5.11 14.57 -15.79
C ASN A 157 5.46 14.37 -14.31
N ILE A 158 6.21 15.29 -13.72
CA ILE A 158 6.53 15.33 -12.29
C ILE A 158 5.52 16.22 -11.55
N ALA A 159 5.17 15.84 -10.32
CA ALA A 159 4.29 16.67 -9.50
C ALA A 159 5.00 17.96 -9.06
N PRO A 160 4.30 19.11 -9.02
CA PRO A 160 4.84 20.31 -8.37
C PRO A 160 5.26 19.99 -6.94
N SER A 161 6.33 20.61 -6.47
CA SER A 161 6.98 20.36 -5.17
C SER A 161 7.78 19.06 -5.06
N THR A 162 7.89 18.25 -6.11
CA THR A 162 8.81 17.10 -6.14
C THR A 162 10.25 17.58 -5.98
N VAL A 163 10.99 16.98 -5.05
CA VAL A 163 12.42 17.25 -4.86
C VAL A 163 13.24 16.31 -5.71
N VAL A 164 13.96 16.87 -6.67
CA VAL A 164 14.88 16.15 -7.57
C VAL A 164 16.30 16.24 -7.03
N ARG A 165 16.92 15.10 -6.76
CA ARG A 165 18.31 14.98 -6.33
C ARG A 165 19.08 14.19 -7.36
N ILE A 166 20.24 14.70 -7.76
CA ILE A 166 21.13 14.04 -8.72
C ILE A 166 22.49 13.81 -8.04
N TYR A 167 22.98 12.59 -8.13
CA TYR A 167 24.25 12.17 -7.55
C TYR A 167 25.20 11.75 -8.68
N ASP A 168 26.49 12.01 -8.50
CA ASP A 168 27.53 11.49 -9.40
C ASP A 168 27.87 10.02 -9.08
N ALA A 169 28.75 9.43 -9.88
CA ALA A 169 29.18 8.04 -9.74
C ALA A 169 29.88 7.73 -8.40
N LEU A 170 30.29 8.72 -7.63
CA LEU A 170 30.87 8.62 -6.30
C LEU A 170 29.83 8.83 -5.19
N GLY A 171 28.57 8.97 -5.53
CA GLY A 171 27.48 9.21 -4.59
C GLY A 171 27.43 10.64 -4.04
N ARG A 172 28.16 11.59 -4.62
CA ARG A 172 28.12 12.99 -4.19
C ARG A 172 26.91 13.69 -4.80
N LEU A 173 26.14 14.41 -3.99
CA LEU A 173 25.00 15.20 -4.43
C LEU A 173 25.51 16.37 -5.31
N VAL A 174 25.12 16.40 -6.59
CA VAL A 174 25.49 17.43 -7.55
C VAL A 174 24.36 18.38 -7.88
N VAL A 175 23.11 17.95 -7.71
CA VAL A 175 21.93 18.79 -7.87
C VAL A 175 20.90 18.44 -6.80
N ASN A 176 20.30 19.48 -6.21
CA ASN A 176 19.11 19.40 -5.36
C ASN A 176 18.17 20.53 -5.75
N LYS A 177 17.04 20.19 -6.37
CA LYS A 177 16.05 21.17 -6.85
C LYS A 177 14.63 20.70 -6.58
N THR A 178 13.74 21.66 -6.34
CA THR A 178 12.30 21.41 -6.22
C THR A 178 11.61 21.79 -7.51
N ALA A 179 10.75 20.93 -8.02
CA ALA A 179 9.96 21.20 -9.21
C ALA A 179 8.86 22.24 -8.93
N ASN A 180 8.75 23.24 -9.78
CA ASN A 180 7.72 24.27 -9.70
C ASN A 180 6.56 24.00 -10.68
N SER A 181 6.73 23.02 -11.58
CA SER A 181 5.75 22.64 -12.61
C SER A 181 5.90 21.15 -12.93
N SER A 182 5.02 20.65 -13.80
CA SER A 182 5.06 19.26 -14.30
C SER A 182 6.27 18.95 -15.20
N THR A 183 7.07 19.95 -15.52
CA THR A 183 8.31 19.79 -16.30
C THR A 183 9.46 20.51 -15.64
N MET A 184 10.66 19.94 -15.72
CA MET A 184 11.89 20.56 -15.20
C MET A 184 13.06 20.28 -16.15
N GLU A 185 13.90 21.27 -16.33
CA GLU A 185 15.15 21.15 -17.08
C GLU A 185 16.32 21.40 -16.14
N ILE A 186 17.29 20.48 -16.14
CA ILE A 186 18.49 20.55 -15.31
C ILE A 186 19.72 20.43 -16.20
N LYS A 187 20.58 21.45 -16.19
CA LYS A 187 21.86 21.40 -16.88
C LYS A 187 22.87 20.60 -16.05
N LEU A 188 23.42 19.56 -16.62
CA LEU A 188 24.51 18.79 -16.02
C LEU A 188 25.86 19.46 -16.38
N SER A 189 26.72 19.64 -15.38
CA SER A 189 27.96 20.43 -15.53
C SER A 189 29.11 19.65 -16.18
N ALA A 190 29.01 18.34 -16.25
CA ALA A 190 30.04 17.48 -16.84
C ALA A 190 29.40 16.26 -17.52
N LYS A 191 30.14 15.61 -18.41
CA LYS A 191 29.79 14.27 -18.92
C LYS A 191 30.11 13.23 -17.84
N GLY A 192 29.19 12.32 -17.58
CA GLY A 192 29.40 11.30 -16.56
C GLY A 192 28.17 10.40 -16.38
N ILE A 193 28.29 9.48 -15.44
CA ILE A 193 27.18 8.65 -14.96
C ILE A 193 26.57 9.38 -13.76
N TYR A 194 25.27 9.48 -13.77
CA TYR A 194 24.48 10.13 -12.73
C TYR A 194 23.33 9.22 -12.30
N THR A 195 22.97 9.32 -11.02
CA THR A 195 21.72 8.75 -10.46
C THR A 195 20.78 9.90 -10.12
N VAL A 196 19.52 9.76 -10.47
CA VAL A 196 18.47 10.77 -10.26
C VAL A 196 17.45 10.23 -9.27
#